data_f7a439b878978b462d6750698ae3a67c
#
_entry.id   f7a439b878978b462d6750698ae3a67c
#
_cell.length_a   1.000
_cell.length_b   1.000
_cell.length_c   1.000
_cell.angle_alpha   90.00
_cell.angle_beta   90.00
_cell.angle_gamma   90.00
#
_symmetry.space_group_name_H-M   'P 1'
#
loop_
_entity.id
_entity.type
_entity.pdbx_description
1 polymer ?
#
loop_
_entity_poly.entity_id
_entity_poly.type
_entity_poly.pdbx_seq_one_letter_code
_entity_poly.pdbx_strand_id
1 'polypeptide(L)'
;VDIAPEEKGAMEFIEQCHDQVKISIAHTCSDYDTAREALEKGVGHMTHLYNAMPGINHREPGPIIAALEAGAEVELIADGIHIHPAMVRTTFRIFGADKLILISDSMEATGLLDGDYQLGGQGVTVKGRKAVLTKDPGVIAGSVTNLFDCMKNCVLNMGIPLEDAVLAATENPAESIGVEKDYGKIAVGNYGNLLLLDKDLQIKNIV
;
A
#
# COMPACT_ATOMS: atom_id res chain seq x y z
N VAL A 1 10.95 -3.99 6.28
CA VAL A 1 11.90 -4.41 5.24
C VAL A 1 11.12 -5.15 4.18
N ASP A 2 11.27 -4.74 2.90
CA ASP A 2 10.66 -5.45 1.78
C ASP A 2 11.53 -6.61 1.34
N ILE A 3 10.90 -7.75 1.02
CA ILE A 3 11.56 -8.97 0.58
C ILE A 3 10.73 -9.70 -0.48
N ALA A 4 11.41 -10.31 -1.46
CA ALA A 4 10.82 -11.28 -2.35
C ALA A 4 11.21 -12.68 -1.82
N PRO A 5 10.25 -13.48 -1.34
CA PRO A 5 10.54 -14.72 -0.60
C PRO A 5 11.20 -15.80 -1.46
N GLU A 6 11.07 -15.73 -2.77
CA GLU A 6 11.74 -16.62 -3.73
C GLU A 6 13.23 -16.32 -3.91
N GLU A 7 13.72 -15.18 -3.43
CA GLU A 7 15.11 -14.80 -3.59
C GLU A 7 16.02 -15.61 -2.65
N LYS A 8 17.24 -15.84 -3.13
CA LYS A 8 18.23 -16.61 -2.36
C LYS A 8 18.54 -15.97 -1.02
N GLY A 9 18.34 -16.70 0.07
CA GLY A 9 18.59 -16.24 1.44
C GLY A 9 17.41 -15.51 2.08
N ALA A 10 16.31 -15.32 1.34
CA ALA A 10 15.14 -14.62 1.85
C ALA A 10 14.48 -15.35 3.02
N MET A 11 14.29 -16.66 2.90
CA MET A 11 13.67 -17.46 3.97
C MET A 11 14.52 -17.48 5.23
N GLU A 12 15.86 -17.61 5.10
CA GLU A 12 16.78 -17.54 6.24
C GLU A 12 16.75 -16.15 6.90
N PHE A 13 16.65 -15.08 6.11
CA PHE A 13 16.52 -13.73 6.64
C PHE A 13 15.21 -13.56 7.42
N ILE A 14 14.09 -14.05 6.87
CA ILE A 14 12.78 -14.02 7.54
C ILE A 14 12.88 -14.72 8.89
N GLU A 15 13.36 -15.96 8.94
CA GLU A 15 13.49 -16.76 10.17
C GLU A 15 14.36 -16.08 11.24
N GLN A 16 15.39 -15.36 10.84
CA GLN A 16 16.32 -14.72 11.77
C GLN A 16 15.89 -13.32 12.22
N CYS A 17 15.07 -12.63 11.45
CA CYS A 17 14.85 -11.20 11.64
C CYS A 17 13.39 -10.81 11.91
N HIS A 18 12.40 -11.71 11.72
CA HIS A 18 10.98 -11.35 11.85
C HIS A 18 10.59 -10.76 13.21
N ASP A 19 11.28 -11.16 14.28
CA ASP A 19 11.07 -10.63 15.65
C ASP A 19 11.74 -9.26 15.88
N GLN A 20 12.64 -8.85 14.99
CA GLN A 20 13.44 -7.64 15.15
C GLN A 20 12.98 -6.49 14.27
N VAL A 21 12.44 -6.83 13.10
CA VAL A 21 11.95 -5.85 12.11
C VAL A 21 10.67 -6.35 11.46
N LYS A 22 9.76 -5.44 11.14
CA LYS A 22 8.59 -5.79 10.32
C LYS A 22 9.04 -6.12 8.90
N ILE A 23 8.69 -7.31 8.44
CA ILE A 23 9.00 -7.79 7.09
C ILE A 23 7.74 -7.78 6.25
N SER A 24 7.85 -7.29 5.02
CA SER A 24 6.78 -7.22 4.03
C SER A 24 7.18 -7.94 2.75
N ILE A 25 6.28 -8.71 2.17
CA ILE A 25 6.47 -9.24 0.82
C ILE A 25 6.24 -8.13 -0.21
N ALA A 26 7.21 -7.93 -1.08
CA ALA A 26 7.17 -6.92 -2.14
C ALA A 26 7.92 -7.38 -3.38
N HIS A 27 7.55 -6.85 -4.57
CA HIS A 27 8.26 -7.09 -5.83
C HIS A 27 8.57 -8.57 -6.08
N THR A 28 7.60 -9.44 -5.85
CA THR A 28 7.77 -10.89 -5.84
C THR A 28 7.21 -11.55 -7.10
N CYS A 29 7.85 -12.61 -7.54
CA CYS A 29 7.33 -13.56 -8.52
C CYS A 29 6.92 -14.89 -7.85
N SER A 30 6.84 -14.94 -6.51
CA SER A 30 6.51 -16.15 -5.77
C SER A 30 5.16 -16.74 -6.15
N ASP A 31 5.07 -18.05 -6.12
CA ASP A 31 3.82 -18.77 -6.14
C ASP A 31 3.12 -18.72 -4.77
N TYR A 32 1.97 -19.36 -4.69
CA TYR A 32 1.19 -19.44 -3.47
C TYR A 32 1.94 -20.13 -2.32
N ASP A 33 2.59 -21.27 -2.59
CA ASP A 33 3.24 -22.08 -1.56
C ASP A 33 4.46 -21.36 -0.97
N THR A 34 5.28 -20.74 -1.81
CA THR A 34 6.44 -19.94 -1.39
C THR A 34 6.02 -18.72 -0.55
N ALA A 35 5.00 -18.00 -1.00
CA ALA A 35 4.49 -16.85 -0.24
C ALA A 35 3.88 -17.28 1.09
N ARG A 36 3.12 -18.37 1.11
CA ARG A 36 2.53 -18.94 2.32
C ARG A 36 3.61 -19.37 3.32
N GLU A 37 4.69 -20.05 2.87
CA GLU A 37 5.80 -20.41 3.74
C GLU A 37 6.43 -19.17 4.41
N ALA A 38 6.64 -18.08 3.65
CA ALA A 38 7.17 -16.83 4.21
C ALA A 38 6.23 -16.23 5.28
N LEU A 39 4.92 -16.25 5.02
CA LEU A 39 3.91 -15.76 5.97
C LEU A 39 3.86 -16.62 7.24
N GLU A 40 3.93 -17.95 7.12
CA GLU A 40 4.00 -18.88 8.26
C GLU A 40 5.27 -18.69 9.10
N LYS A 41 6.37 -18.18 8.50
CA LYS A 41 7.65 -17.87 9.16
C LYS A 41 7.69 -16.48 9.81
N GLY A 42 6.59 -15.73 9.79
CA GLY A 42 6.45 -14.45 10.51
C GLY A 42 6.37 -13.20 9.66
N VAL A 43 6.29 -13.31 8.33
CA VAL A 43 5.90 -12.15 7.51
C VAL A 43 4.42 -11.87 7.72
N GLY A 44 4.08 -10.64 8.11
CA GLY A 44 2.70 -10.25 8.39
C GLY A 44 2.16 -9.16 7.46
N HIS A 45 2.88 -8.82 6.39
CA HIS A 45 2.60 -7.62 5.61
C HIS A 45 2.89 -7.79 4.11
N MET A 46 2.12 -7.08 3.27
CA MET A 46 2.31 -7.02 1.82
C MET A 46 2.39 -5.57 1.35
N THR A 47 3.47 -5.20 0.73
CA THR A 47 3.69 -3.86 0.17
C THR A 47 2.97 -3.71 -1.17
N HIS A 48 2.31 -2.57 -1.39
CA HIS A 48 1.62 -2.15 -2.64
C HIS A 48 0.94 -3.29 -3.41
N LEU A 49 0.04 -4.00 -2.74
CA LEU A 49 -0.66 -5.19 -3.25
C LEU A 49 -1.08 -5.05 -4.73
N TYR A 50 -0.94 -6.10 -5.53
CA TYR A 50 -1.11 -6.20 -6.97
C TYR A 50 0.03 -5.63 -7.84
N ASN A 51 0.85 -4.73 -7.30
CA ASN A 51 1.90 -4.10 -8.08
C ASN A 51 3.20 -4.91 -7.97
N ALA A 52 3.86 -5.14 -9.11
CA ALA A 52 5.08 -5.95 -9.21
C ALA A 52 4.96 -7.34 -8.55
N MET A 53 3.81 -8.01 -8.70
CA MET A 53 3.55 -9.36 -8.23
C MET A 53 2.51 -10.08 -9.10
N PRO A 54 2.44 -11.44 -9.08
CA PRO A 54 1.41 -12.18 -9.76
C PRO A 54 0.00 -11.82 -9.27
N GLY A 55 -0.93 -11.68 -10.21
CA GLY A 55 -2.35 -11.46 -9.89
C GLY A 55 -3.06 -12.74 -9.45
N ILE A 56 -4.29 -12.58 -8.94
CA ILE A 56 -5.14 -13.72 -8.52
C ILE A 56 -5.54 -14.55 -9.73
N ASN A 57 -5.20 -15.83 -9.74
CA ASN A 57 -5.62 -16.81 -10.73
C ASN A 57 -6.22 -18.04 -10.03
N HIS A 58 -7.30 -18.61 -10.58
CA HIS A 58 -8.05 -19.68 -9.94
C HIS A 58 -7.31 -21.05 -9.90
N ARG A 59 -6.22 -21.23 -10.63
CA ARG A 59 -5.35 -22.43 -10.61
C ARG A 59 -3.97 -22.16 -10.03
N GLU A 60 -3.56 -20.91 -10.04
CA GLU A 60 -2.27 -20.41 -9.50
C GLU A 60 -2.57 -19.15 -8.68
N PRO A 61 -3.09 -19.29 -7.45
CA PRO A 61 -3.66 -18.17 -6.70
C PRO A 61 -2.64 -17.11 -6.30
N GLY A 62 -1.36 -17.47 -6.23
CA GLY A 62 -0.25 -16.54 -5.99
C GLY A 62 -0.19 -15.95 -4.58
N PRO A 63 0.70 -14.97 -4.37
CA PRO A 63 0.99 -14.42 -3.05
C PRO A 63 -0.20 -13.68 -2.42
N ILE A 64 -1.10 -13.12 -3.23
CA ILE A 64 -2.25 -12.35 -2.75
C ILE A 64 -3.23 -13.22 -1.96
N ILE A 65 -3.51 -14.43 -2.45
CA ILE A 65 -4.41 -15.35 -1.74
C ILE A 65 -3.71 -15.95 -0.51
N ALA A 66 -2.40 -16.21 -0.59
CA ALA A 66 -1.62 -16.62 0.58
C ALA A 66 -1.71 -15.57 1.69
N ALA A 67 -1.56 -14.27 1.36
CA ALA A 67 -1.68 -13.17 2.31
C ALA A 67 -3.10 -13.07 2.91
N LEU A 68 -4.14 -13.26 2.08
CA LEU A 68 -5.54 -13.25 2.55
C LEU A 68 -5.78 -14.37 3.58
N GLU A 69 -5.36 -15.59 3.30
CA GLU A 69 -5.54 -16.72 4.21
C GLU A 69 -4.73 -16.60 5.50
N ALA A 70 -3.55 -15.97 5.43
CA ALA A 70 -2.71 -15.69 6.59
C ALA A 70 -3.22 -14.51 7.44
N GLY A 71 -4.22 -13.74 6.97
CA GLY A 71 -4.70 -12.53 7.63
C GLY A 71 -3.67 -11.40 7.69
N ALA A 72 -2.78 -11.35 6.70
CA ALA A 72 -1.75 -10.32 6.61
C ALA A 72 -2.33 -8.93 6.38
N GLU A 73 -1.63 -7.89 6.85
CA GLU A 73 -1.89 -6.50 6.48
C GLU A 73 -1.45 -6.25 5.03
N VAL A 74 -2.21 -5.45 4.31
CA VAL A 74 -1.93 -5.20 2.88
C VAL A 74 -2.01 -3.72 2.54
N GLU A 75 -1.01 -3.23 1.83
CA GLU A 75 -0.97 -1.85 1.35
C GLU A 75 -1.65 -1.68 -0.01
N LEU A 76 -2.37 -0.58 -0.20
CA LEU A 76 -3.01 -0.23 -1.47
C LEU A 76 -2.66 1.18 -1.93
N ILE A 77 -2.28 1.32 -3.19
CA ILE A 77 -2.15 2.61 -3.88
C ILE A 77 -3.50 2.93 -4.54
N ALA A 78 -4.35 3.68 -3.84
CA ALA A 78 -5.72 3.96 -4.28
C ALA A 78 -5.85 5.27 -5.11
N ASP A 79 -4.88 5.55 -5.96
CA ASP A 79 -4.85 6.73 -6.82
C ASP A 79 -5.79 6.64 -8.05
N GLY A 80 -6.34 5.45 -8.33
CA GLY A 80 -7.18 5.17 -9.51
C GLY A 80 -6.40 4.95 -10.80
N ILE A 81 -5.08 4.84 -10.73
CA ILE A 81 -4.15 4.56 -11.84
C ILE A 81 -3.51 3.18 -11.65
N HIS A 82 -2.95 2.91 -10.48
CA HIS A 82 -2.32 1.63 -10.14
C HIS A 82 -3.33 0.50 -10.05
N ILE A 83 -4.47 0.74 -9.42
CA ILE A 83 -5.47 -0.29 -9.15
C ILE A 83 -6.84 0.17 -9.65
N HIS A 84 -7.51 -0.69 -10.42
CA HIS A 84 -8.87 -0.41 -10.88
C HIS A 84 -9.83 -0.30 -9.68
N PRO A 85 -10.78 0.67 -9.64
CA PRO A 85 -11.69 0.89 -8.52
C PRO A 85 -12.48 -0.36 -8.07
N ALA A 86 -12.83 -1.25 -9.01
CA ALA A 86 -13.49 -2.50 -8.66
C ALA A 86 -12.59 -3.43 -7.84
N MET A 87 -11.28 -3.46 -8.11
CA MET A 87 -10.32 -4.23 -7.34
C MET A 87 -10.11 -3.66 -5.94
N VAL A 88 -10.04 -2.32 -5.81
CA VAL A 88 -9.99 -1.67 -4.48
C VAL A 88 -11.19 -2.09 -3.64
N ARG A 89 -12.43 -1.99 -4.18
CA ARG A 89 -13.64 -2.43 -3.48
C ARG A 89 -13.62 -3.93 -3.12
N THR A 90 -13.11 -4.76 -4.02
CA THR A 90 -13.00 -6.21 -3.77
C THR A 90 -12.01 -6.46 -2.64
N THR A 91 -10.87 -5.79 -2.63
CA THR A 91 -9.85 -5.96 -1.59
C THR A 91 -10.39 -5.56 -0.21
N PHE A 92 -11.08 -4.42 -0.10
CA PHE A 92 -11.76 -4.04 1.16
C PHE A 92 -12.76 -5.10 1.63
N ARG A 93 -13.46 -5.78 0.71
CA ARG A 93 -14.44 -6.82 1.07
C ARG A 93 -13.82 -8.13 1.52
N ILE A 94 -12.71 -8.55 0.88
CA ILE A 94 -12.11 -9.87 1.16
C ILE A 94 -11.12 -9.82 2.32
N PHE A 95 -10.35 -8.74 2.46
CA PHE A 95 -9.39 -8.59 3.57
C PHE A 95 -10.02 -7.99 4.83
N GLY A 96 -11.08 -7.18 4.68
CA GLY A 96 -11.62 -6.35 5.77
C GLY A 96 -10.88 -5.00 5.88
N ALA A 97 -11.58 -3.97 6.33
CA ALA A 97 -11.02 -2.62 6.44
C ALA A 97 -9.87 -2.52 7.46
N ASP A 98 -9.89 -3.38 8.48
CA ASP A 98 -8.89 -3.48 9.55
C ASP A 98 -7.53 -4.04 9.09
N LYS A 99 -7.46 -4.66 7.91
CA LYS A 99 -6.21 -5.17 7.31
C LYS A 99 -5.65 -4.30 6.20
N LEU A 100 -6.38 -3.26 5.82
CA LEU A 100 -6.01 -2.39 4.71
C LEU A 100 -5.19 -1.18 5.20
N ILE A 101 -4.11 -0.90 4.49
CA ILE A 101 -3.29 0.30 4.69
C ILE A 101 -3.25 1.05 3.36
N LEU A 102 -3.72 2.29 3.34
CA LEU A 102 -3.56 3.15 2.18
C LEU A 102 -2.16 3.75 2.16
N ILE A 103 -1.53 3.66 1.01
CA ILE A 103 -0.24 4.29 0.74
C ILE A 103 -0.32 5.14 -0.53
N SER A 104 0.62 6.04 -0.70
CA SER A 104 0.77 6.83 -1.93
C SER A 104 1.82 6.26 -2.87
N ASP A 105 2.84 5.61 -2.35
CA ASP A 105 4.03 5.21 -3.12
C ASP A 105 4.60 6.39 -3.93
N SER A 106 4.64 7.57 -3.31
CA SER A 106 5.03 8.82 -3.96
C SER A 106 6.51 8.85 -4.29
N MET A 107 6.83 9.22 -5.52
CA MET A 107 8.21 9.48 -5.95
C MET A 107 8.56 10.98 -5.82
N GLU A 108 9.83 11.34 -6.06
CA GLU A 108 10.36 12.70 -5.94
C GLU A 108 9.62 13.76 -6.77
N ALA A 109 8.95 13.35 -7.86
CA ALA A 109 8.20 14.27 -8.73
C ALA A 109 6.81 14.63 -8.19
N THR A 110 6.39 14.11 -7.04
CA THR A 110 5.08 14.40 -6.47
C THR A 110 4.96 15.90 -6.15
N GLY A 111 3.93 16.54 -6.73
CA GLY A 111 3.71 17.99 -6.60
C GLY A 111 4.54 18.86 -7.54
N LEU A 112 5.36 18.26 -8.40
CA LEU A 112 6.13 18.97 -9.42
C LEU A 112 5.36 19.01 -10.76
N LEU A 113 5.92 19.73 -11.74
CA LEU A 113 5.35 19.86 -13.09
C LEU A 113 5.56 18.56 -13.90
N ASP A 114 4.80 18.43 -14.99
CA ASP A 114 5.06 17.39 -15.99
C ASP A 114 6.50 17.49 -16.51
N GLY A 115 7.17 16.35 -16.65
CA GLY A 115 8.57 16.33 -17.07
C GLY A 115 9.23 14.97 -16.86
N ASP A 116 10.54 14.94 -17.08
CA ASP A 116 11.37 13.76 -16.88
C ASP A 116 12.11 13.84 -15.53
N TYR A 117 12.06 12.74 -14.79
CA TYR A 117 12.61 12.57 -13.44
C TYR A 117 13.38 11.27 -13.35
N GLN A 118 13.79 10.89 -12.14
CA GLN A 118 14.45 9.60 -11.89
C GLN A 118 13.83 8.88 -10.69
N LEU A 119 13.85 7.56 -10.75
CA LEU A 119 13.48 6.70 -9.62
C LEU A 119 14.46 5.51 -9.61
N GLY A 120 15.24 5.34 -8.53
CA GLY A 120 16.19 4.24 -8.41
C GLY A 120 17.21 4.15 -9.56
N GLY A 121 17.61 5.30 -10.15
CA GLY A 121 18.53 5.35 -11.30
C GLY A 121 17.88 5.09 -12.67
N GLN A 122 16.57 4.90 -12.71
CA GLN A 122 15.80 4.76 -13.95
C GLN A 122 15.09 6.08 -14.29
N GLY A 123 15.06 6.43 -15.59
CA GLY A 123 14.31 7.59 -16.08
C GLY A 123 12.80 7.35 -15.97
N VAL A 124 12.08 8.33 -15.44
CA VAL A 124 10.62 8.34 -15.30
C VAL A 124 10.05 9.58 -15.96
N THR A 125 9.06 9.41 -16.80
CA THR A 125 8.31 10.50 -17.43
C THR A 125 6.98 10.68 -16.71
N VAL A 126 6.73 11.89 -16.20
CA VAL A 126 5.49 12.29 -15.55
C VAL A 126 4.64 13.09 -16.50
N LYS A 127 3.38 12.69 -16.65
CA LYS A 127 2.37 13.42 -17.40
C LYS A 127 1.02 13.40 -16.65
N GLY A 128 0.61 14.56 -16.17
CA GLY A 128 -0.59 14.72 -15.32
C GLY A 128 -0.44 13.91 -14.03
N ARG A 129 -1.29 12.91 -13.83
CA ARG A 129 -1.28 12.06 -12.64
C ARG A 129 -0.54 10.74 -12.81
N LYS A 130 0.13 10.52 -13.95
CA LYS A 130 0.76 9.25 -14.29
C LYS A 130 2.28 9.41 -14.39
N ALA A 131 3.01 8.54 -13.71
CA ALA A 131 4.45 8.36 -13.83
C ALA A 131 4.74 6.99 -14.45
N VAL A 132 5.59 6.95 -15.47
CA VAL A 132 5.94 5.72 -16.18
C VAL A 132 7.44 5.67 -16.47
N LEU A 133 8.00 4.48 -16.61
CA LEU A 133 9.38 4.36 -17.07
C LEU A 133 9.53 4.99 -18.44
N THR A 134 10.50 5.89 -18.60
CA THR A 134 10.76 6.58 -19.89
C THR A 134 11.09 5.60 -21.01
N LYS A 135 11.78 4.49 -20.67
CA LYS A 135 12.15 3.43 -21.65
C LYS A 135 11.01 2.45 -21.92
N ASP A 136 10.04 2.34 -21.04
CA ASP A 136 8.87 1.47 -21.19
C ASP A 136 7.61 2.15 -20.62
N PRO A 137 6.92 2.98 -21.43
CA PRO A 137 5.73 3.71 -20.99
C PRO A 137 4.53 2.83 -20.59
N GLY A 138 4.61 1.52 -20.79
CA GLY A 138 3.65 0.53 -20.30
C GLY A 138 3.79 0.24 -18.80
N VAL A 139 4.96 0.54 -18.22
CA VAL A 139 5.27 0.27 -16.82
C VAL A 139 5.08 1.54 -15.98
N ILE A 140 4.22 1.46 -14.97
CA ILE A 140 4.04 2.52 -13.96
C ILE A 140 5.25 2.47 -13.02
N ALA A 141 5.77 3.63 -12.61
CA ALA A 141 6.98 3.76 -11.81
C ALA A 141 6.76 4.72 -10.64
N GLY A 142 6.31 4.19 -9.52
CA GLY A 142 5.87 4.97 -8.38
C GLY A 142 4.65 5.84 -8.69
N SER A 143 4.26 6.70 -7.77
CA SER A 143 3.14 7.61 -7.97
C SER A 143 3.56 9.08 -7.90
N VAL A 144 2.67 9.96 -8.37
CA VAL A 144 2.73 11.41 -8.16
C VAL A 144 1.50 11.92 -7.39
N THR A 145 0.89 11.02 -6.61
CA THR A 145 -0.22 11.32 -5.70
C THR A 145 0.27 11.50 -4.26
N ASN A 146 -0.62 11.91 -3.36
CA ASN A 146 -0.36 11.91 -1.91
C ASN A 146 -1.40 11.03 -1.20
N LEU A 147 -1.14 10.67 0.06
CA LEU A 147 -1.99 9.78 0.84
C LEU A 147 -3.41 10.34 1.02
N PHE A 148 -3.54 11.64 1.26
CA PHE A 148 -4.86 12.26 1.43
C PHE A 148 -5.72 12.15 0.17
N ASP A 149 -5.13 12.33 -1.02
CA ASP A 149 -5.82 12.15 -2.29
C ASP A 149 -6.18 10.68 -2.54
N CYS A 150 -5.37 9.72 -2.13
CA CYS A 150 -5.71 8.29 -2.16
C CYS A 150 -6.95 7.99 -1.29
N MET A 151 -6.96 8.44 -0.04
CA MET A 151 -8.09 8.27 0.88
C MET A 151 -9.36 8.93 0.33
N LYS A 152 -9.26 10.18 -0.12
CA LYS A 152 -10.36 10.92 -0.72
C LYS A 152 -10.91 10.23 -1.99
N ASN A 153 -10.03 9.68 -2.82
CA ASN A 153 -10.41 8.94 -4.02
C ASN A 153 -11.17 7.63 -3.68
N CYS A 154 -10.78 6.92 -2.62
CA CYS A 154 -11.52 5.77 -2.11
C CYS A 154 -12.98 6.13 -1.82
N VAL A 155 -13.22 7.27 -1.16
CA VAL A 155 -14.57 7.70 -0.77
C VAL A 155 -15.37 8.23 -1.97
N LEU A 156 -14.83 9.22 -2.67
CA LEU A 156 -15.58 9.97 -3.69
C LEU A 156 -15.77 9.22 -5.01
N ASN A 157 -14.80 8.38 -5.39
CA ASN A 157 -14.78 7.76 -6.71
C ASN A 157 -14.85 6.22 -6.68
N MET A 158 -14.52 5.59 -5.55
CA MET A 158 -14.50 4.13 -5.46
C MET A 158 -15.64 3.57 -4.60
N GLY A 159 -16.34 4.42 -3.83
CA GLY A 159 -17.49 4.02 -3.01
C GLY A 159 -17.11 3.22 -1.74
N ILE A 160 -15.91 3.47 -1.21
CA ILE A 160 -15.50 2.96 0.11
C ILE A 160 -16.13 3.86 1.18
N PRO A 161 -16.70 3.31 2.26
CA PRO A 161 -17.17 4.10 3.39
C PRO A 161 -16.08 5.03 3.94
N LEU A 162 -16.45 6.23 4.36
CA LEU A 162 -15.48 7.23 4.85
C LEU A 162 -14.68 6.69 6.04
N GLU A 163 -15.36 6.06 6.99
CA GLU A 163 -14.75 5.46 8.18
C GLU A 163 -13.71 4.40 7.82
N ASP A 164 -13.98 3.53 6.84
CA ASP A 164 -13.04 2.50 6.39
C ASP A 164 -11.82 3.11 5.69
N ALA A 165 -12.05 4.13 4.85
CA ALA A 165 -10.96 4.82 4.15
C ALA A 165 -10.07 5.62 5.12
N VAL A 166 -10.65 6.24 6.15
CA VAL A 166 -9.91 6.94 7.20
C VAL A 166 -9.14 5.96 8.06
N LEU A 167 -9.76 4.86 8.51
CA LEU A 167 -9.12 3.79 9.26
C LEU A 167 -7.86 3.29 8.53
N ALA A 168 -7.99 2.96 7.25
CA ALA A 168 -6.89 2.49 6.41
C ALA A 168 -5.79 3.53 6.16
N ALA A 169 -6.08 4.83 6.34
CA ALA A 169 -5.11 5.91 6.15
C ALA A 169 -4.49 6.42 7.46
N THR A 170 -4.98 5.98 8.63
CA THR A 170 -4.58 6.57 9.93
C THR A 170 -4.28 5.51 11.00
N GLU A 171 -5.27 4.84 11.56
CA GLU A 171 -5.10 3.91 12.67
C GLU A 171 -4.35 2.65 12.24
N ASN A 172 -4.76 2.00 11.14
CA ASN A 172 -4.09 0.79 10.65
C ASN A 172 -2.59 0.99 10.38
N PRO A 173 -2.14 2.04 9.63
CA PRO A 173 -0.70 2.25 9.46
C PRO A 173 0.02 2.58 10.77
N ALA A 174 -0.62 3.26 11.73
CA ALA A 174 -0.03 3.53 13.03
C ALA A 174 0.17 2.24 13.85
N GLU A 175 -0.83 1.35 13.86
CA GLU A 175 -0.74 0.02 14.49
C GLU A 175 0.33 -0.84 13.80
N SER A 176 0.35 -0.83 12.47
CA SER A 176 1.29 -1.59 11.67
C SER A 176 2.76 -1.31 12.01
N ILE A 177 3.10 -0.06 12.35
CA ILE A 177 4.47 0.33 12.72
C ILE A 177 4.65 0.52 14.24
N GLY A 178 3.64 0.22 15.07
CA GLY A 178 3.72 0.22 16.53
C GLY A 178 3.74 1.61 17.16
N VAL A 179 3.10 2.60 16.55
CA VAL A 179 2.99 3.98 17.07
C VAL A 179 1.54 4.40 17.43
N GLU A 180 0.64 3.45 17.51
CA GLU A 180 -0.79 3.64 17.77
C GLU A 180 -1.10 4.28 19.12
N LYS A 181 -0.14 4.28 20.04
CA LYS A 181 -0.25 4.95 21.35
C LYS A 181 -0.22 6.47 21.25
N ASP A 182 0.43 6.98 20.19
CA ASP A 182 0.68 8.40 19.99
C ASP A 182 -0.06 8.94 18.75
N TYR A 183 -0.35 8.10 17.76
CA TYR A 183 -0.85 8.49 16.44
C TYR A 183 -2.03 7.63 15.97
N GLY A 184 -2.64 8.04 14.86
CA GLY A 184 -3.63 7.29 14.10
C GLY A 184 -5.07 7.51 14.51
N LYS A 185 -5.36 7.94 15.74
CA LYS A 185 -6.72 8.15 16.25
C LYS A 185 -6.85 9.37 17.15
N ILE A 186 -8.06 9.88 17.29
CA ILE A 186 -8.39 10.96 18.22
C ILE A 186 -8.64 10.34 19.60
N ALA A 187 -7.65 10.43 20.48
CA ALA A 187 -7.75 9.91 21.84
C ALA A 187 -7.00 10.84 22.81
N VAL A 188 -7.39 10.79 24.11
CA VAL A 188 -6.70 11.55 25.15
C VAL A 188 -5.27 11.02 25.29
N GLY A 189 -4.30 11.92 25.13
CA GLY A 189 -2.87 11.60 25.19
C GLY A 189 -2.19 11.47 23.82
N ASN A 190 -2.94 11.29 22.72
CA ASN A 190 -2.38 11.24 21.38
C ASN A 190 -2.03 12.65 20.88
N TYR A 191 -1.09 12.73 19.94
CA TYR A 191 -0.77 13.99 19.26
C TYR A 191 -1.95 14.49 18.42
N GLY A 192 -2.18 15.81 18.46
CA GLY A 192 -3.28 16.47 17.75
C GLY A 192 -2.98 16.76 16.29
N ASN A 193 -2.45 15.81 15.55
CA ASN A 193 -2.23 15.90 14.10
C ASN A 193 -3.55 15.70 13.35
N LEU A 194 -4.37 16.75 13.28
CA LEU A 194 -5.75 16.64 12.80
C LEU A 194 -5.97 17.43 11.52
N LEU A 195 -6.78 16.87 10.62
CA LEU A 195 -7.31 17.56 9.45
C LEU A 195 -8.79 17.88 9.69
N LEU A 196 -9.14 19.17 9.62
CA LEU A 196 -10.54 19.59 9.57
C LEU A 196 -10.98 19.63 8.11
N LEU A 197 -11.95 18.78 7.76
CA LEU A 197 -12.47 18.67 6.41
C LEU A 197 -13.90 19.22 6.32
N ASP A 198 -14.29 19.72 5.15
CA ASP A 198 -15.70 19.98 4.84
C ASP A 198 -16.41 18.71 4.31
N LYS A 199 -17.68 18.83 4.00
CA LYS A 199 -18.52 17.75 3.46
C LYS A 199 -18.04 17.19 2.11
N ASP A 200 -17.24 17.96 1.38
CA ASP A 200 -16.67 17.57 0.08
C ASP A 200 -15.20 17.11 0.24
N LEU A 201 -14.80 16.80 1.47
CA LEU A 201 -13.45 16.36 1.86
C LEU A 201 -12.35 17.34 1.43
N GLN A 202 -12.64 18.66 1.51
CA GLN A 202 -11.61 19.67 1.31
C GLN A 202 -11.03 20.09 2.67
N ILE A 203 -9.70 20.21 2.73
CA ILE A 203 -9.02 20.63 3.95
C ILE A 203 -9.38 22.10 4.26
N LYS A 204 -9.96 22.33 5.43
CA LYS A 204 -10.27 23.70 5.95
C LYS A 204 -9.23 24.16 6.94
N ASN A 205 -8.66 23.25 7.70
CA ASN A 205 -7.60 23.57 8.66
C ASN A 205 -6.76 22.33 8.97
N ILE A 206 -5.55 22.58 9.42
CA ILE A 206 -4.62 21.58 9.96
C ILE A 206 -4.28 22.01 11.38
N VAL A 207 -4.45 21.11 12.32
CA VAL A 207 -4.24 21.37 13.77
C VAL A 207 -3.13 20.50 14.30
#